data_2afeb90f21ecd56729d016f8a508f3d7
#
_entry.id   2afeb90f21ecd56729d016f8a508f3d7
#
_cell.length_a   1.000
_cell.length_b   1.000
_cell.length_c   1.000
_cell.angle_alpha   90.00
_cell.angle_beta   90.00
_cell.angle_gamma   90.00
#
_symmetry.space_group_name_H-M   'P 1'
#
loop_
_entity.id
_entity.type
_entity.pdbx_description
1 polymer ?
#
loop_
_entity_poly.entity_id
_entity_poly.type
_entity_poly.pdbx_seq_one_letter_code
_entity_poly.pdbx_strand_id
1 'polypeptide(L)'
;EEHFAFNSVLAQLFFGSASFLSPLMYSYLVQHVHKTNKGTLINLLNRLVPENLTWVSVYWIFAAVALVMILVIWFVRFPKVELKEDEKIETGNILWELFQKRTVILFFIGIFAYVGTEQGIANWTSRFLQTYHQVNPETTGARVISLFWGLMTVGCLLGLLLLKLFDSRKILMTFAAGALITLSLSLFGPKEVALVTFPLCGFFASVMWSIIVSLGLNSLPSHQGTFAGILCTGIAGGAVVPLIIGGLADLFGLRIGMLFLYLTLGYIFSIGIWARPLVNNKTIDWNLKRLFTSKGTE
;
A
#
# COMPACT_ATOMS: atom_id res chain seq x y z
N GLU A 1 15.67 17.01 -10.02
CA GLU A 1 15.42 16.27 -8.74
C GLU A 1 14.23 16.83 -7.97
N GLU A 2 14.03 18.17 -7.88
CA GLU A 2 12.90 18.78 -7.17
C GLU A 2 11.54 18.35 -7.72
N HIS A 3 11.41 18.22 -9.04
CA HIS A 3 10.17 17.78 -9.69
C HIS A 3 9.86 16.28 -9.49
N PHE A 4 10.88 15.44 -9.22
CA PHE A 4 10.68 14.01 -9.01
C PHE A 4 9.87 13.73 -7.73
N ALA A 5 10.20 14.38 -6.63
CA ALA A 5 9.48 14.21 -5.36
C ALA A 5 8.00 14.65 -5.51
N PHE A 6 7.76 15.79 -6.17
CA PHE A 6 6.40 16.26 -6.43
C PHE A 6 5.60 15.28 -7.29
N ASN A 7 6.17 14.80 -8.39
CA ASN A 7 5.53 13.86 -9.30
C ASN A 7 5.24 12.51 -8.62
N SER A 8 6.13 12.04 -7.74
CA SER A 8 5.93 10.81 -6.96
C SER A 8 4.77 10.94 -5.97
N VAL A 9 4.66 12.07 -5.27
CA VAL A 9 3.52 12.35 -4.37
C VAL A 9 2.22 12.44 -5.17
N LEU A 10 2.26 13.11 -6.33
CA LEU A 10 1.09 13.22 -7.19
C LEU A 10 0.63 11.84 -7.69
N ALA A 11 1.55 10.98 -8.11
CA ALA A 11 1.24 9.60 -8.50
C ALA A 11 0.62 8.80 -7.35
N GLN A 12 1.14 8.94 -6.12
CA GLN A 12 0.55 8.30 -4.92
C GLN A 12 -0.85 8.82 -4.62
N LEU A 13 -1.11 10.11 -4.77
CA LEU A 13 -2.44 10.69 -4.61
C LEU A 13 -3.44 10.11 -5.62
N PHE A 14 -3.05 10.00 -6.89
CA PHE A 14 -3.89 9.38 -7.91
C PHE A 14 -4.15 7.91 -7.60
N PHE A 15 -3.12 7.14 -7.22
CA PHE A 15 -3.26 5.74 -6.82
C PHE A 15 -4.21 5.59 -5.63
N GLY A 16 -4.00 6.37 -4.57
CA GLY A 16 -4.83 6.33 -3.38
C GLY A 16 -6.28 6.76 -3.66
N SER A 17 -6.48 7.80 -4.48
CA SER A 17 -7.82 8.26 -4.87
C SER A 17 -8.56 7.20 -5.68
N ALA A 18 -7.89 6.54 -6.64
CA ALA A 18 -8.46 5.46 -7.43
C ALA A 18 -8.82 4.26 -6.55
N SER A 19 -7.93 3.88 -5.63
CA SER A 19 -8.15 2.78 -4.68
C SER A 19 -9.29 3.07 -3.70
N PHE A 20 -9.45 4.33 -3.29
CA PHE A 20 -10.59 4.78 -2.47
C PHE A 20 -11.92 4.72 -3.24
N LEU A 21 -11.92 5.18 -4.49
CA LEU A 21 -13.14 5.27 -5.31
C LEU A 21 -13.60 3.90 -5.83
N SER A 22 -12.67 2.98 -6.11
CA SER A 22 -12.97 1.69 -6.74
C SER A 22 -14.00 0.84 -5.96
N PRO A 23 -13.89 0.61 -4.64
CA PRO A 23 -14.90 -0.14 -3.89
C PRO A 23 -16.25 0.57 -3.80
N LEU A 24 -16.27 1.91 -3.76
CA LEU A 24 -17.50 2.69 -3.77
C LEU A 24 -18.20 2.57 -5.13
N MET A 25 -17.44 2.65 -6.22
CA MET A 25 -17.94 2.45 -7.57
C MET A 25 -18.51 1.04 -7.75
N TYR A 26 -17.80 0.01 -7.26
CA TYR A 26 -18.30 -1.36 -7.23
C TYR A 26 -19.65 -1.46 -6.52
N SER A 27 -19.72 -0.95 -5.28
CA SER A 27 -20.94 -0.95 -4.50
C SER A 27 -22.10 -0.23 -5.20
N TYR A 28 -21.83 0.93 -5.81
CA TYR A 28 -22.82 1.67 -6.57
C TYR A 28 -23.35 0.86 -7.77
N LEU A 29 -22.46 0.26 -8.55
CA LEU A 29 -22.84 -0.49 -9.74
C LEU A 29 -23.67 -1.73 -9.43
N VAL A 30 -23.26 -2.52 -8.43
CA VAL A 30 -24.00 -3.73 -8.01
C VAL A 30 -25.40 -3.38 -7.48
N GLN A 31 -25.59 -2.20 -6.91
CA GLN A 31 -26.88 -1.75 -6.40
C GLN A 31 -27.80 -1.16 -7.49
N HIS A 32 -27.25 -0.68 -8.62
CA HIS A 32 -28.03 0.06 -9.61
C HIS A 32 -28.16 -0.65 -10.97
N VAL A 33 -27.15 -1.44 -11.38
CA VAL A 33 -27.21 -2.22 -12.64
C VAL A 33 -28.33 -3.25 -12.52
N HIS A 34 -29.20 -3.32 -13.53
CA HIS A 34 -30.45 -4.12 -13.63
C HIS A 34 -31.52 -3.77 -12.59
N LYS A 35 -31.28 -2.84 -11.66
CA LYS A 35 -32.31 -2.43 -10.67
C LYS A 35 -32.91 -1.06 -11.00
N THR A 36 -32.19 -0.25 -11.76
CA THR A 36 -32.68 1.08 -12.18
C THR A 36 -32.36 1.33 -13.65
N ASN A 37 -33.22 2.10 -14.31
CA ASN A 37 -33.03 2.53 -15.71
C ASN A 37 -32.65 4.03 -15.77
N LYS A 38 -32.07 4.58 -14.71
CA LYS A 38 -31.70 6.00 -14.63
C LYS A 38 -30.23 6.21 -15.00
N GLY A 39 -30.00 6.89 -16.12
CA GLY A 39 -28.68 7.33 -16.57
C GLY A 39 -28.11 6.52 -17.74
N THR A 40 -27.45 7.23 -18.66
CA THR A 40 -26.91 6.67 -19.91
C THR A 40 -25.90 5.53 -19.65
N LEU A 41 -25.05 5.67 -18.62
CA LEU A 41 -24.05 4.66 -18.24
C LEU A 41 -24.72 3.37 -17.75
N ILE A 42 -25.71 3.48 -16.84
CA ILE A 42 -26.43 2.31 -16.30
C ILE A 42 -27.19 1.60 -17.41
N ASN A 43 -27.86 2.34 -18.30
CA ASN A 43 -28.57 1.76 -19.46
C ASN A 43 -27.62 1.03 -20.42
N LEU A 44 -26.42 1.54 -20.63
CA LEU A 44 -25.40 0.86 -21.44
C LEU A 44 -24.94 -0.43 -20.75
N LEU A 45 -24.64 -0.37 -19.46
CA LEU A 45 -24.22 -1.52 -18.68
C LEU A 45 -25.31 -2.59 -18.58
N ASN A 46 -26.58 -2.20 -18.44
CA ASN A 46 -27.72 -3.14 -18.45
C ASN A 46 -27.82 -3.95 -19.77
N ARG A 47 -27.30 -3.41 -20.89
CA ARG A 47 -27.24 -4.13 -22.17
C ARG A 47 -26.04 -5.05 -22.31
N LEU A 48 -24.91 -4.67 -21.67
CA LEU A 48 -23.62 -5.36 -21.83
C LEU A 48 -23.38 -6.44 -20.79
N VAL A 49 -24.00 -6.32 -19.61
CA VAL A 49 -23.76 -7.18 -18.45
C VAL A 49 -24.96 -8.11 -18.22
N PRO A 50 -24.77 -9.42 -18.06
CA PRO A 50 -25.85 -10.33 -17.68
C PRO A 50 -26.42 -10.03 -16.28
N GLU A 51 -27.69 -10.28 -16.05
CA GLU A 51 -28.39 -9.98 -14.78
C GLU A 51 -27.78 -10.69 -13.56
N ASN A 52 -27.28 -11.91 -13.75
CA ASN A 52 -26.65 -12.72 -12.72
C ASN A 52 -25.18 -12.34 -12.43
N LEU A 53 -24.58 -11.41 -13.20
CA LEU A 53 -23.17 -11.06 -13.13
C LEU A 53 -22.97 -9.53 -13.01
N THR A 54 -23.78 -8.86 -12.21
CA THR A 54 -23.74 -7.40 -12.04
C THR A 54 -22.36 -6.86 -11.66
N TRP A 55 -21.54 -7.64 -10.96
CA TRP A 55 -20.16 -7.30 -10.58
C TRP A 55 -19.24 -7.13 -11.81
N VAL A 56 -19.54 -7.75 -12.94
CA VAL A 56 -18.76 -7.62 -14.18
C VAL A 56 -18.83 -6.20 -14.75
N SER A 57 -19.84 -5.42 -14.38
CA SER A 57 -19.96 -4.01 -14.79
C SER A 57 -18.72 -3.17 -14.50
N VAL A 58 -17.99 -3.46 -13.42
CA VAL A 58 -16.74 -2.76 -13.05
C VAL A 58 -15.64 -3.00 -14.08
N TYR A 59 -15.54 -4.23 -14.61
CA TYR A 59 -14.53 -4.55 -15.63
C TYR A 59 -14.78 -3.82 -16.96
N TRP A 60 -16.03 -3.57 -17.33
CA TRP A 60 -16.36 -2.74 -18.49
C TRP A 60 -15.87 -1.30 -18.33
N ILE A 61 -16.01 -0.74 -17.12
CA ILE A 61 -15.49 0.60 -16.83
C ILE A 61 -13.95 0.60 -16.86
N PHE A 62 -13.30 -0.38 -16.25
CA PHE A 62 -11.84 -0.49 -16.31
C PHE A 62 -11.32 -0.70 -17.73
N ALA A 63 -12.03 -1.47 -18.56
CA ALA A 63 -11.71 -1.63 -19.97
C ALA A 63 -11.81 -0.30 -20.73
N ALA A 64 -12.86 0.48 -20.47
CA ALA A 64 -13.00 1.81 -21.07
C ALA A 64 -11.87 2.76 -20.65
N VAL A 65 -11.52 2.79 -19.35
CA VAL A 65 -10.39 3.57 -18.85
C VAL A 65 -9.07 3.11 -19.49
N ALA A 66 -8.84 1.80 -19.61
CA ALA A 66 -7.65 1.26 -20.25
C ALA A 66 -7.55 1.67 -21.75
N LEU A 67 -8.66 1.64 -22.47
CA LEU A 67 -8.72 2.12 -23.86
C LEU A 67 -8.37 3.60 -23.96
N VAL A 68 -8.91 4.44 -23.09
CA VAL A 68 -8.56 5.86 -23.04
C VAL A 68 -7.07 6.04 -22.76
N MET A 69 -6.51 5.27 -21.82
CA MET A 69 -5.08 5.34 -21.50
C MET A 69 -4.21 4.89 -22.68
N ILE A 70 -4.60 3.85 -23.42
CA ILE A 70 -3.89 3.43 -24.64
C ILE A 70 -3.87 4.58 -25.67
N LEU A 71 -5.02 5.25 -25.88
CA LEU A 71 -5.09 6.39 -26.79
C LEU A 71 -4.20 7.55 -26.31
N VAL A 72 -4.21 7.87 -25.01
CA VAL A 72 -3.34 8.91 -24.44
C VAL A 72 -1.87 8.58 -24.68
N ILE A 73 -1.45 7.34 -24.38
CA ILE A 73 -0.06 6.89 -24.60
C ILE A 73 0.33 6.95 -26.08
N TRP A 74 -0.60 6.65 -26.98
CA TRP A 74 -0.36 6.69 -28.42
C TRP A 74 -0.07 8.13 -28.91
N PHE A 75 -0.77 9.12 -28.37
CA PHE A 75 -0.60 10.52 -28.77
C PHE A 75 0.50 11.26 -28.03
N VAL A 76 0.90 10.81 -26.83
CA VAL A 76 1.96 11.44 -26.03
C VAL A 76 3.33 10.99 -26.52
N ARG A 77 4.18 11.96 -26.83
CA ARG A 77 5.59 11.69 -27.16
C ARG A 77 6.40 11.61 -25.88
N PHE A 78 6.85 10.42 -25.53
CA PHE A 78 7.75 10.24 -24.39
C PHE A 78 9.17 10.68 -24.75
N PRO A 79 9.87 11.41 -23.86
CA PRO A 79 11.27 11.73 -24.05
C PRO A 79 12.11 10.45 -24.02
N LYS A 80 13.14 10.40 -24.88
CA LYS A 80 14.13 9.32 -24.82
C LYS A 80 15.00 9.54 -23.60
N VAL A 81 14.96 8.63 -22.64
CA VAL A 81 15.81 8.63 -21.44
C VAL A 81 17.09 7.87 -21.81
N GLU A 82 18.22 8.55 -21.79
CA GLU A 82 19.53 7.88 -21.85
C GLU A 82 19.87 7.37 -20.46
N LEU A 83 19.90 6.05 -20.33
CA LEU A 83 20.32 5.39 -19.10
C LEU A 83 21.82 5.66 -18.85
N LYS A 84 22.17 6.07 -17.64
CA LYS A 84 23.58 6.18 -17.23
C LYS A 84 24.25 4.82 -17.33
N GLU A 85 25.57 4.77 -17.47
CA GLU A 85 26.30 3.51 -17.64
C GLU A 85 26.13 2.53 -16.45
N ASP A 86 25.99 3.05 -15.25
CA ASP A 86 25.71 2.32 -14.03
C ASP A 86 24.24 1.79 -13.94
N GLU A 87 23.37 2.29 -14.80
CA GLU A 87 21.96 1.83 -14.95
C GLU A 87 21.82 0.81 -16.09
N LYS A 88 22.87 0.66 -16.91
CA LYS A 88 22.92 -0.42 -17.92
C LYS A 88 23.11 -1.73 -17.18
N ILE A 89 22.09 -2.54 -17.22
CA ILE A 89 22.01 -3.83 -16.54
C ILE A 89 23.11 -4.76 -17.08
N GLU A 90 24.23 -4.89 -16.39
CA GLU A 90 25.12 -6.04 -16.49
C GLU A 90 24.49 -7.21 -15.71
N THR A 91 23.64 -7.96 -16.39
CA THR A 91 22.40 -8.46 -15.81
C THR A 91 22.49 -9.79 -15.05
N GLY A 92 23.48 -10.61 -15.20
CA GLY A 92 23.45 -11.96 -14.60
C GLY A 92 24.24 -12.05 -13.29
N ASN A 93 25.45 -11.56 -13.32
CA ASN A 93 26.40 -11.72 -12.20
C ASN A 93 26.07 -10.81 -11.02
N ILE A 94 25.62 -9.57 -11.30
CA ILE A 94 25.26 -8.58 -10.26
C ILE A 94 23.99 -9.00 -9.50
N LEU A 95 22.98 -9.52 -10.21
CA LEU A 95 21.78 -10.05 -9.56
C LEU A 95 22.14 -11.20 -8.60
N TRP A 96 22.97 -12.13 -9.05
CA TRP A 96 23.39 -13.26 -8.22
C TRP A 96 24.22 -12.80 -7.01
N GLU A 97 25.15 -11.85 -7.19
CA GLU A 97 25.92 -11.24 -6.10
C GLU A 97 24.99 -10.55 -5.08
N LEU A 98 24.01 -9.79 -5.54
CA LEU A 98 23.05 -9.12 -4.66
C LEU A 98 22.19 -10.12 -3.88
N PHE A 99 21.73 -11.20 -4.49
CA PHE A 99 20.97 -12.25 -3.81
C PHE A 99 21.79 -12.99 -2.73
N GLN A 100 23.12 -12.96 -2.78
CA GLN A 100 23.95 -13.51 -1.72
C GLN A 100 24.07 -12.55 -0.52
N LYS A 101 23.78 -11.27 -0.67
CA LYS A 101 23.85 -10.29 0.43
C LYS A 101 22.64 -10.45 1.35
N ARG A 102 22.87 -10.81 2.60
CA ARG A 102 21.85 -10.96 3.63
C ARG A 102 20.91 -9.74 3.72
N THR A 103 21.46 -8.54 3.60
CA THR A 103 20.70 -7.28 3.63
C THR A 103 19.65 -7.22 2.51
N VAL A 104 20.01 -7.65 1.30
CA VAL A 104 19.08 -7.66 0.15
C VAL A 104 17.93 -8.60 0.41
N ILE A 105 18.19 -9.82 0.87
CA ILE A 105 17.16 -10.81 1.20
C ILE A 105 16.24 -10.30 2.30
N LEU A 106 16.80 -9.72 3.36
CA LEU A 106 16.01 -9.22 4.48
C LEU A 106 15.07 -8.07 4.06
N PHE A 107 15.53 -7.13 3.25
CA PHE A 107 14.65 -6.08 2.74
C PHE A 107 13.65 -6.58 1.69
N PHE A 108 14.02 -7.55 0.86
CA PHE A 108 13.09 -8.23 -0.03
C PHE A 108 11.93 -8.87 0.76
N ILE A 109 12.25 -9.65 1.82
CA ILE A 109 11.23 -10.21 2.71
C ILE A 109 10.42 -9.08 3.39
N GLY A 110 11.03 -7.93 3.68
CA GLY A 110 10.35 -6.76 4.22
C GLY A 110 9.27 -6.23 3.29
N ILE A 111 9.58 -6.05 2.02
CA ILE A 111 8.60 -5.63 1.00
C ILE A 111 7.54 -6.70 0.79
N PHE A 112 7.96 -7.97 0.70
CA PHE A 112 7.03 -9.11 0.60
C PHE A 112 6.03 -9.14 1.77
N ALA A 113 6.52 -8.98 2.99
CA ALA A 113 5.69 -8.93 4.20
C ALA A 113 4.75 -7.72 4.20
N TYR A 114 5.25 -6.53 3.78
CA TYR A 114 4.45 -5.33 3.72
C TYR A 114 3.29 -5.45 2.73
N VAL A 115 3.59 -5.77 1.45
CA VAL A 115 2.54 -5.86 0.42
C VAL A 115 1.60 -7.02 0.73
N GLY A 116 2.14 -8.10 1.30
CA GLY A 116 1.33 -9.21 1.80
C GLY A 116 0.37 -8.79 2.91
N THR A 117 0.81 -7.96 3.85
CA THR A 117 -0.05 -7.40 4.91
C THR A 117 -1.14 -6.51 4.34
N GLU A 118 -0.75 -5.57 3.48
CA GLU A 118 -1.65 -4.61 2.84
C GLU A 118 -2.77 -5.33 2.08
N GLN A 119 -2.40 -6.23 1.16
CA GLN A 119 -3.34 -6.99 0.36
C GLN A 119 -4.09 -8.06 1.17
N GLY A 120 -3.45 -8.64 2.18
CA GLY A 120 -4.09 -9.58 3.10
C GLY A 120 -5.23 -8.93 3.86
N ILE A 121 -5.04 -7.73 4.41
CA ILE A 121 -6.10 -6.97 5.08
C ILE A 121 -7.18 -6.55 4.06
N ALA A 122 -6.79 -5.90 2.96
CA ALA A 122 -7.74 -5.37 1.98
C ALA A 122 -8.66 -6.46 1.39
N ASN A 123 -8.12 -7.62 1.04
CA ASN A 123 -8.88 -8.71 0.40
C ASN A 123 -9.79 -9.45 1.39
N TRP A 124 -9.37 -9.63 2.64
CA TRP A 124 -10.11 -10.46 3.57
C TRP A 124 -11.05 -9.69 4.52
N THR A 125 -10.90 -8.37 4.65
CA THR A 125 -11.71 -7.53 5.56
C THR A 125 -13.21 -7.67 5.28
N SER A 126 -13.66 -7.55 4.04
CA SER A 126 -15.10 -7.62 3.72
C SER A 126 -15.68 -8.99 4.08
N ARG A 127 -14.95 -10.06 3.76
CA ARG A 127 -15.36 -11.42 4.09
C ARG A 127 -15.34 -11.68 5.59
N PHE A 128 -14.35 -11.14 6.31
CA PHE A 128 -14.28 -11.22 7.78
C PHE A 128 -15.49 -10.56 8.43
N LEU A 129 -15.82 -9.34 8.02
CA LEU A 129 -16.98 -8.59 8.52
C LEU A 129 -18.30 -9.30 8.21
N GLN A 130 -18.42 -9.92 7.03
CA GLN A 130 -19.58 -10.73 6.69
C GLN A 130 -19.71 -11.95 7.61
N THR A 131 -18.61 -12.69 7.79
CA THR A 131 -18.61 -13.97 8.51
C THR A 131 -18.85 -13.81 10.01
N TYR A 132 -18.20 -12.82 10.63
CA TYR A 132 -18.22 -12.68 12.10
C TYR A 132 -19.17 -11.60 12.62
N HIS A 133 -19.55 -10.63 11.76
CA HIS A 133 -20.38 -9.51 12.18
C HIS A 133 -21.63 -9.34 11.33
N GLN A 134 -21.90 -10.28 10.39
CA GLN A 134 -23.09 -10.28 9.51
C GLN A 134 -23.24 -8.96 8.74
N VAL A 135 -22.13 -8.33 8.38
CA VAL A 135 -22.11 -7.10 7.59
C VAL A 135 -22.28 -7.44 6.12
N ASN A 136 -23.10 -6.65 5.41
CA ASN A 136 -23.24 -6.80 3.97
C ASN A 136 -21.92 -6.45 3.26
N PRO A 137 -21.31 -7.39 2.50
CA PRO A 137 -20.01 -7.19 1.86
C PRO A 137 -20.05 -6.17 0.72
N GLU A 138 -21.17 -6.05 0.01
CA GLU A 138 -21.31 -5.20 -1.18
C GLU A 138 -21.53 -3.72 -0.84
N THR A 139 -21.99 -3.43 0.36
CA THR A 139 -22.28 -2.07 0.83
C THR A 139 -21.32 -1.63 1.91
N THR A 140 -21.56 -2.05 3.15
CA THR A 140 -20.75 -1.66 4.30
C THR A 140 -19.34 -2.24 4.21
N GLY A 141 -19.17 -3.49 3.77
CA GLY A 141 -17.85 -4.10 3.55
C GLY A 141 -17.02 -3.32 2.52
N ALA A 142 -17.62 -3.00 1.38
CA ALA A 142 -16.97 -2.19 0.34
C ALA A 142 -16.59 -0.78 0.86
N ARG A 143 -17.45 -0.16 1.67
CA ARG A 143 -17.18 1.14 2.30
C ARG A 143 -15.99 1.08 3.27
N VAL A 144 -15.87 0.01 4.07
CA VAL A 144 -14.75 -0.18 5.00
C VAL A 144 -13.43 -0.32 4.23
N ILE A 145 -13.42 -1.08 3.11
CA ILE A 145 -12.24 -1.20 2.25
C ILE A 145 -11.90 0.15 1.60
N SER A 146 -12.90 0.89 1.14
CA SER A 146 -12.69 2.23 0.61
C SER A 146 -12.04 3.15 1.65
N LEU A 147 -12.53 3.15 2.88
CA LEU A 147 -11.95 3.93 3.99
C LEU A 147 -10.52 3.47 4.34
N PHE A 148 -10.22 2.17 4.22
CA PHE A 148 -8.85 1.65 4.39
C PHE A 148 -7.88 2.33 3.41
N TRP A 149 -8.20 2.37 2.12
CA TRP A 149 -7.39 3.03 1.10
C TRP A 149 -7.37 4.55 1.25
N GLY A 150 -8.50 5.15 1.63
CA GLY A 150 -8.61 6.58 1.91
C GLY A 150 -7.73 7.01 3.08
N LEU A 151 -7.77 6.30 4.19
CA LEU A 151 -6.93 6.57 5.36
C LEU A 151 -5.45 6.27 5.09
N MET A 152 -5.15 5.27 4.25
CA MET A 152 -3.79 5.03 3.77
C MET A 152 -3.27 6.24 2.99
N THR A 153 -4.07 6.84 2.11
CA THR A 153 -3.69 8.05 1.37
C THR A 153 -3.42 9.24 2.31
N VAL A 154 -4.30 9.45 3.29
CA VAL A 154 -4.10 10.48 4.33
C VAL A 154 -2.84 10.22 5.14
N GLY A 155 -2.62 8.95 5.52
CA GLY A 155 -1.43 8.52 6.24
C GLY A 155 -0.13 8.74 5.46
N CYS A 156 -0.13 8.53 4.12
CA CYS A 156 1.01 8.85 3.27
C CYS A 156 1.36 10.35 3.32
N LEU A 157 0.37 11.24 3.23
CA LEU A 157 0.59 12.67 3.30
C LEU A 157 1.15 13.09 4.67
N LEU A 158 0.57 12.58 5.75
CA LEU A 158 1.09 12.81 7.10
C LEU A 158 2.50 12.24 7.27
N GLY A 159 2.75 11.06 6.70
CA GLY A 159 4.05 10.40 6.73
C GLY A 159 5.18 11.24 6.13
N LEU A 160 4.92 11.99 5.06
CA LEU A 160 5.90 12.93 4.49
C LEU A 160 6.32 14.00 5.50
N LEU A 161 5.39 14.49 6.31
CA LEU A 161 5.70 15.46 7.38
C LEU A 161 6.47 14.79 8.52
N LEU A 162 6.03 13.61 8.97
CA LEU A 162 6.66 12.88 10.06
C LEU A 162 8.11 12.49 9.73
N LEU A 163 8.39 12.08 8.49
CA LEU A 163 9.75 11.72 8.04
C LEU A 163 10.72 12.90 8.02
N LYS A 164 10.24 14.14 7.99
CA LYS A 164 11.08 15.34 8.17
C LYS A 164 11.37 15.62 9.64
N LEU A 165 10.58 15.11 10.57
CA LEU A 165 10.67 15.41 11.99
C LEU A 165 11.35 14.30 12.80
N PHE A 166 11.17 13.04 12.38
CA PHE A 166 11.60 11.87 13.15
C PHE A 166 12.42 10.89 12.31
N ASP A 167 13.21 10.07 12.98
CA ASP A 167 13.96 8.97 12.38
C ASP A 167 13.01 7.96 11.73
N SER A 168 13.28 7.58 10.47
CA SER A 168 12.45 6.69 9.68
C SER A 168 12.21 5.32 10.32
N ARG A 169 13.21 4.79 11.06
CA ARG A 169 13.10 3.51 11.78
C ARG A 169 12.09 3.60 12.93
N LYS A 170 12.12 4.72 13.68
CA LYS A 170 11.17 4.96 14.78
C LYS A 170 9.74 5.08 14.25
N ILE A 171 9.56 5.80 13.12
CA ILE A 171 8.25 5.91 12.47
C ILE A 171 7.77 4.53 12.04
N LEU A 172 8.63 3.73 11.38
CA LEU A 172 8.27 2.37 10.96
C LEU A 172 7.81 1.51 12.14
N MET A 173 8.55 1.52 13.25
CA MET A 173 8.19 0.77 14.46
C MET A 173 6.86 1.24 15.05
N THR A 174 6.65 2.55 15.16
CA THR A 174 5.42 3.14 15.71
C THR A 174 4.21 2.78 14.85
N PHE A 175 4.34 2.88 13.53
CA PHE A 175 3.27 2.54 12.60
C PHE A 175 3.01 1.03 12.57
N ALA A 176 4.04 0.19 12.62
CA ALA A 176 3.86 -1.26 12.71
C ALA A 176 3.20 -1.68 14.03
N ALA A 177 3.57 -1.06 15.15
CA ALA A 177 2.91 -1.28 16.44
C ALA A 177 1.43 -0.83 16.39
N GLY A 178 1.16 0.34 15.81
CA GLY A 178 -0.21 0.83 15.60
C GLY A 178 -1.04 -0.11 14.72
N ALA A 179 -0.45 -0.64 13.64
CA ALA A 179 -1.09 -1.64 12.79
C ALA A 179 -1.40 -2.94 13.54
N LEU A 180 -0.48 -3.43 14.39
CA LEU A 180 -0.69 -4.60 15.23
C LEU A 180 -1.85 -4.40 16.22
N ILE A 181 -1.90 -3.24 16.87
CA ILE A 181 -2.98 -2.89 17.79
C ILE A 181 -4.32 -2.80 17.07
N THR A 182 -4.38 -2.06 15.97
CA THR A 182 -5.63 -1.90 15.20
C THR A 182 -6.10 -3.21 14.58
N LEU A 183 -5.18 -4.05 14.10
CA LEU A 183 -5.50 -5.40 13.62
C LEU A 183 -6.08 -6.27 14.76
N SER A 184 -5.48 -6.21 15.95
CA SER A 184 -6.00 -6.95 17.12
C SER A 184 -7.42 -6.51 17.48
N LEU A 185 -7.67 -5.22 17.51
CA LEU A 185 -9.00 -4.67 17.77
C LEU A 185 -9.99 -5.05 16.65
N SER A 186 -9.54 -5.14 15.40
CA SER A 186 -10.37 -5.57 14.28
C SER A 186 -10.77 -7.03 14.36
N LEU A 187 -9.83 -7.91 14.75
CA LEU A 187 -10.05 -9.35 14.76
C LEU A 187 -10.82 -9.84 16.00
N PHE A 188 -10.65 -9.17 17.14
CA PHE A 188 -11.20 -9.62 18.42
C PHE A 188 -12.25 -8.68 19.02
N GLY A 189 -12.39 -7.46 18.49
CA GLY A 189 -13.35 -6.47 18.96
C GLY A 189 -14.78 -6.73 18.47
N PRO A 190 -15.76 -6.01 19.04
CA PRO A 190 -17.13 -6.02 18.56
C PRO A 190 -17.22 -5.33 17.17
N LYS A 191 -18.39 -5.48 16.53
CA LYS A 191 -18.69 -4.99 15.18
C LYS A 191 -18.31 -3.52 14.99
N GLU A 192 -18.73 -2.66 15.90
CA GLU A 192 -18.54 -1.21 15.82
C GLU A 192 -17.05 -0.86 15.83
N VAL A 193 -16.27 -1.57 16.66
CA VAL A 193 -14.82 -1.41 16.73
C VAL A 193 -14.17 -1.90 15.43
N ALA A 194 -14.54 -3.08 14.94
CA ALA A 194 -13.97 -3.63 13.70
C ALA A 194 -14.21 -2.72 12.49
N LEU A 195 -15.39 -2.10 12.38
CA LEU A 195 -15.73 -1.17 11.29
C LEU A 195 -14.84 0.08 11.25
N VAL A 196 -14.27 0.47 12.39
CA VAL A 196 -13.36 1.63 12.49
C VAL A 196 -11.90 1.19 12.41
N THR A 197 -11.55 0.09 13.05
CA THR A 197 -10.15 -0.31 13.19
C THR A 197 -9.57 -0.97 11.94
N PHE A 198 -10.37 -1.66 11.11
CA PHE A 198 -9.91 -2.11 9.79
C PHE A 198 -9.48 -0.95 8.89
N PRO A 199 -10.24 0.14 8.70
CA PRO A 199 -9.76 1.34 8.03
C PRO A 199 -8.47 1.92 8.63
N LEU A 200 -8.37 1.96 9.96
CA LEU A 200 -7.16 2.47 10.64
C LEU A 200 -5.92 1.61 10.38
N CYS A 201 -6.06 0.31 10.09
CA CYS A 201 -4.92 -0.50 9.63
C CYS A 201 -4.31 0.09 8.36
N GLY A 202 -5.12 0.64 7.43
CA GLY A 202 -4.64 1.32 6.23
C GLY A 202 -3.82 2.57 6.56
N PHE A 203 -4.28 3.38 7.50
CA PHE A 203 -3.53 4.54 7.98
C PHE A 203 -2.14 4.14 8.49
N PHE A 204 -2.07 3.13 9.34
CA PHE A 204 -0.79 2.66 9.89
C PHE A 204 0.08 1.90 8.86
N ALA A 205 -0.49 1.33 7.81
CA ALA A 205 0.28 0.71 6.74
C ALA A 205 0.93 1.74 5.78
N SER A 206 0.44 2.96 5.73
CA SER A 206 0.68 3.96 4.70
C SER A 206 2.14 4.30 4.41
N VAL A 207 2.98 4.41 5.43
CA VAL A 207 4.39 4.84 5.30
C VAL A 207 5.38 3.67 5.16
N MET A 208 4.92 2.44 5.39
CA MET A 208 5.82 1.30 5.52
C MET A 208 6.58 1.01 4.23
N TRP A 209 5.90 1.01 3.07
CA TRP A 209 6.55 0.81 1.77
C TRP A 209 7.73 1.76 1.58
N SER A 210 7.45 3.06 1.66
CA SER A 210 8.43 4.11 1.39
C SER A 210 9.63 4.03 2.34
N ILE A 211 9.38 3.72 3.61
CA ILE A 211 10.45 3.59 4.61
C ILE A 211 11.28 2.33 4.35
N ILE A 212 10.67 1.18 4.09
CA ILE A 212 11.40 -0.08 3.86
C ILE A 212 12.27 0.04 2.61
N VAL A 213 11.72 0.57 1.50
CA VAL A 213 12.48 0.80 0.26
C VAL A 213 13.63 1.77 0.51
N SER A 214 13.36 2.90 1.17
CA SER A 214 14.38 3.91 1.47
C SER A 214 15.51 3.36 2.35
N LEU A 215 15.17 2.64 3.43
CA LEU A 215 16.16 1.99 4.30
C LEU A 215 16.95 0.92 3.54
N GLY A 216 16.29 0.14 2.69
CA GLY A 216 16.93 -0.87 1.86
C GLY A 216 17.97 -0.25 0.93
N LEU A 217 17.54 0.68 0.08
CA LEU A 217 18.43 1.35 -0.88
C LEU A 217 19.58 2.07 -0.20
N ASN A 218 19.32 2.69 0.94
CA ASN A 218 20.35 3.37 1.73
C ASN A 218 21.24 2.39 2.56
N SER A 219 21.04 1.10 2.46
CA SER A 219 21.87 0.07 3.11
C SER A 219 22.96 -0.48 2.18
N LEU A 220 22.96 -0.10 0.88
CA LEU A 220 23.94 -0.53 -0.10
C LEU A 220 24.62 0.67 -0.76
N PRO A 221 25.96 0.68 -0.88
CA PRO A 221 26.72 1.78 -1.49
C PRO A 221 26.63 1.78 -3.02
N SER A 222 26.31 0.66 -3.67
CA SER A 222 26.32 0.46 -5.12
C SER A 222 25.16 -0.40 -5.58
N HIS A 223 24.88 -0.41 -6.90
CA HIS A 223 23.84 -1.22 -7.56
C HIS A 223 22.43 -0.95 -7.04
N GLN A 224 22.13 0.29 -6.64
CA GLN A 224 20.84 0.68 -6.07
C GLN A 224 19.69 0.45 -7.06
N GLY A 225 19.89 0.66 -8.38
CA GLY A 225 18.89 0.42 -9.41
C GLY A 225 18.50 -1.05 -9.50
N THR A 226 19.48 -1.96 -9.56
CA THR A 226 19.24 -3.41 -9.57
C THR A 226 18.58 -3.88 -8.26
N PHE A 227 19.02 -3.31 -7.13
CA PHE A 227 18.41 -3.62 -5.84
C PHE A 227 16.95 -3.13 -5.75
N ALA A 228 16.65 -1.94 -6.26
CA ALA A 228 15.27 -1.45 -6.37
C ALA A 228 14.40 -2.42 -7.20
N GLY A 229 14.95 -2.96 -8.32
CA GLY A 229 14.29 -3.99 -9.11
C GLY A 229 13.99 -5.26 -8.29
N ILE A 230 14.95 -5.74 -7.50
CA ILE A 230 14.75 -6.88 -6.60
C ILE A 230 13.66 -6.58 -5.58
N LEU A 231 13.68 -5.41 -4.93
CA LEU A 231 12.65 -5.00 -3.97
C LEU A 231 11.26 -4.97 -4.61
N CYS A 232 11.15 -4.46 -5.85
CA CYS A 232 9.89 -4.46 -6.59
C CYS A 232 9.33 -5.87 -6.81
N THR A 233 10.16 -6.90 -6.99
CA THR A 233 9.65 -8.27 -7.11
C THR A 233 9.04 -8.78 -5.80
N GLY A 234 9.37 -8.19 -4.65
CA GLY A 234 8.73 -8.45 -3.37
C GLY A 234 7.23 -8.14 -3.33
N ILE A 235 6.70 -7.38 -4.31
CA ILE A 235 5.25 -7.15 -4.50
C ILE A 235 4.49 -8.48 -4.62
N ALA A 236 5.15 -9.57 -5.04
CA ALA A 236 4.58 -10.92 -5.06
C ALA A 236 3.98 -11.36 -3.70
N GLY A 237 4.42 -10.76 -2.58
CA GLY A 237 3.80 -10.97 -1.27
C GLY A 237 2.31 -10.67 -1.25
N GLY A 238 1.86 -9.69 -2.06
CA GLY A 238 0.44 -9.34 -2.21
C GLY A 238 -0.41 -10.43 -2.86
N ALA A 239 0.18 -11.37 -3.56
CA ALA A 239 -0.51 -12.55 -4.05
C ALA A 239 -0.39 -13.72 -3.06
N VAL A 240 0.81 -13.97 -2.55
CA VAL A 240 1.11 -15.16 -1.74
C VAL A 240 0.47 -15.09 -0.35
N VAL A 241 0.56 -13.96 0.35
CA VAL A 241 0.02 -13.85 1.72
C VAL A 241 -1.50 -14.00 1.77
N PRO A 242 -2.31 -13.37 0.89
CA PRO A 242 -3.75 -13.64 0.85
C PRO A 242 -4.10 -15.10 0.58
N LEU A 243 -3.31 -15.81 -0.24
CA LEU A 243 -3.49 -17.24 -0.48
C LEU A 243 -3.18 -18.08 0.79
N ILE A 244 -2.11 -17.73 1.52
CA ILE A 244 -1.80 -18.39 2.80
C ILE A 244 -2.94 -18.18 3.80
N ILE A 245 -3.43 -16.93 3.90
CA ILE A 245 -4.58 -16.62 4.77
C ILE A 245 -5.80 -17.45 4.36
N GLY A 246 -6.10 -17.55 3.06
CA GLY A 246 -7.21 -18.34 2.53
C GLY A 246 -7.05 -19.82 2.87
N GLY A 247 -5.90 -20.43 2.61
CA GLY A 247 -5.65 -21.83 2.95
C GLY A 247 -5.75 -22.13 4.46
N LEU A 248 -5.25 -21.22 5.31
CA LEU A 248 -5.44 -21.34 6.76
C LEU A 248 -6.89 -21.12 7.16
N ALA A 249 -7.61 -20.25 6.45
CA ALA A 249 -9.01 -19.99 6.72
C ALA A 249 -9.90 -21.19 6.40
N ASP A 250 -9.60 -21.92 5.35
CA ASP A 250 -10.32 -23.15 4.95
C ASP A 250 -10.14 -24.27 5.99
N LEU A 251 -8.98 -24.35 6.65
CA LEU A 251 -8.67 -25.37 7.64
C LEU A 251 -9.13 -25.00 9.06
N PHE A 252 -8.95 -23.74 9.46
CA PHE A 252 -9.07 -23.32 10.86
C PHE A 252 -10.02 -22.13 11.06
N GLY A 253 -10.64 -21.63 9.99
CA GLY A 253 -11.48 -20.43 10.01
C GLY A 253 -10.71 -19.13 9.78
N LEU A 254 -11.41 -18.14 9.22
CA LEU A 254 -10.80 -16.92 8.69
C LEU A 254 -10.07 -16.08 9.76
N ARG A 255 -10.56 -16.07 11.00
CA ARG A 255 -9.88 -15.34 12.09
C ARG A 255 -8.48 -15.91 12.33
N ILE A 256 -8.32 -17.23 12.34
CA ILE A 256 -7.01 -17.89 12.49
C ILE A 256 -6.14 -17.63 11.26
N GLY A 257 -6.71 -17.71 10.06
CA GLY A 257 -5.98 -17.37 8.83
C GLY A 257 -5.39 -15.96 8.89
N MET A 258 -6.18 -14.97 9.33
CA MET A 258 -5.71 -13.59 9.46
C MET A 258 -4.65 -13.37 10.55
N LEU A 259 -4.47 -14.30 11.51
CA LEU A 259 -3.36 -14.21 12.47
C LEU A 259 -1.99 -14.31 11.79
N PHE A 260 -1.90 -14.84 10.57
CA PHE A 260 -0.66 -14.82 9.79
C PHE A 260 -0.13 -13.38 9.59
N LEU A 261 -1.00 -12.38 9.58
CA LEU A 261 -0.62 -10.97 9.49
C LEU A 261 0.21 -10.47 10.68
N TYR A 262 0.11 -11.11 11.84
CA TYR A 262 0.99 -10.77 12.98
C TYR A 262 2.44 -11.13 12.71
N LEU A 263 2.68 -12.22 11.96
CA LEU A 263 4.03 -12.61 11.56
C LEU A 263 4.61 -11.60 10.58
N THR A 264 3.84 -11.18 9.58
CA THR A 264 4.29 -10.18 8.58
C THR A 264 4.50 -8.80 9.21
N LEU A 265 3.58 -8.33 10.05
CA LEU A 265 3.72 -7.06 10.80
C LEU A 265 4.85 -7.11 11.82
N GLY A 266 5.02 -8.24 12.52
CA GLY A 266 6.14 -8.45 13.44
C GLY A 266 7.49 -8.39 12.72
N TYR A 267 7.57 -8.95 11.51
CA TYR A 267 8.74 -8.83 10.67
C TYR A 267 9.02 -7.37 10.28
N ILE A 268 8.00 -6.63 9.84
CA ILE A 268 8.12 -5.20 9.50
C ILE A 268 8.59 -4.39 10.72
N PHE A 269 8.02 -4.64 11.88
CA PHE A 269 8.45 -4.01 13.13
C PHE A 269 9.94 -4.27 13.41
N SER A 270 10.40 -5.51 13.20
CA SER A 270 11.80 -5.89 13.42
C SER A 270 12.79 -5.14 12.52
N ILE A 271 12.37 -4.70 11.31
CA ILE A 271 13.21 -3.90 10.41
C ILE A 271 13.68 -2.61 11.11
N GLY A 272 12.80 -1.96 11.86
CA GLY A 272 13.17 -0.76 12.63
C GLY A 272 14.26 -1.00 13.69
N ILE A 273 14.47 -2.25 14.12
CA ILE A 273 15.49 -2.63 15.10
C ILE A 273 16.84 -2.91 14.43
N TRP A 274 16.84 -3.74 13.37
CA TRP A 274 18.08 -4.23 12.77
C TRP A 274 18.57 -3.44 11.54
N ALA A 275 17.71 -2.63 10.91
CA ALA A 275 18.12 -1.84 9.74
C ALA A 275 19.22 -0.84 10.09
N ARG A 276 20.28 -0.81 9.30
CA ARG A 276 21.43 0.09 9.47
C ARG A 276 21.66 0.87 8.17
N PRO A 277 20.97 1.99 7.97
CA PRO A 277 21.19 2.83 6.81
C PRO A 277 22.59 3.47 6.87
N LEU A 278 23.25 3.63 5.72
CA LEU A 278 24.54 4.31 5.59
C LEU A 278 24.45 5.79 5.97
N VAL A 279 23.33 6.42 5.65
CA VAL A 279 23.04 7.82 5.98
C VAL A 279 21.68 7.88 6.69
N ASN A 280 21.65 8.49 7.86
CA ASN A 280 20.38 8.75 8.55
C ASN A 280 19.59 9.84 7.80
N ASN A 281 18.27 9.74 7.82
CA ASN A 281 17.43 10.79 7.25
C ASN A 281 17.67 12.12 7.97
N LYS A 282 17.78 13.22 7.20
CA LYS A 282 17.92 14.56 7.77
C LYS A 282 16.62 14.97 8.42
N THR A 283 16.62 15.03 9.75
CA THR A 283 15.51 15.59 10.53
C THR A 283 15.74 17.09 10.73
N ILE A 284 14.64 17.85 10.82
CA ILE A 284 14.71 19.26 11.15
C ILE A 284 15.10 19.35 12.62
N ASP A 285 16.29 19.92 12.89
CA ASP A 285 16.73 20.23 14.27
C ASP A 285 15.84 21.32 14.86
N TRP A 286 14.87 20.93 15.67
CA TRP A 286 14.05 21.84 16.47
C TRP A 286 14.86 22.36 17.68
N ASN A 287 16.06 22.87 17.46
CA ASN A 287 16.79 23.58 18.51
C ASN A 287 16.22 25.01 18.62
N LEU A 288 15.02 25.11 19.22
CA LEU A 288 14.40 26.39 19.59
C LEU A 288 15.35 27.31 20.38
N LYS A 289 16.38 26.76 21.03
CA LYS A 289 17.42 27.54 21.70
C LYS A 289 18.24 28.41 20.76
N ARG A 290 18.45 28.06 19.49
CA ARG A 290 19.19 28.90 18.52
C ARG A 290 18.41 30.12 18.03
N LEU A 291 17.07 30.09 18.05
CA LEU A 291 16.25 31.23 17.67
C LEU A 291 16.23 32.34 18.75
N PHE A 292 16.51 32.00 19.99
CA PHE A 292 16.52 32.95 21.11
C PHE A 292 17.92 33.45 21.49
N THR A 293 19.00 32.80 21.02
CA THR A 293 20.39 33.22 21.32
C THR A 293 21.01 34.13 20.26
N SER A 294 20.38 34.30 19.08
CA SER A 294 20.92 35.20 18.04
C SER A 294 20.44 36.68 18.15
N LYS A 295 19.71 37.05 19.19
CA LYS A 295 19.25 38.43 19.43
C LYS A 295 20.01 39.13 20.58
N GLY A 296 21.24 38.79 20.87
CA GLY A 296 22.00 39.35 21.99
C GLY A 296 23.46 39.73 21.69
N THR A 297 23.76 40.15 20.43
CA THR A 297 25.05 40.80 20.12
C THR A 297 24.84 41.73 18.92
N GLU A 298 24.31 42.91 19.17
CA GLU A 298 24.61 44.18 18.53
C GLU A 298 24.77 45.24 19.62
#